data_00697d0f42e31c94598353ba2cb7ad78
#
_entry.id   00697d0f42e31c94598353ba2cb7ad78
#
_cell.length_a   1.000
_cell.length_b   1.000
_cell.length_c   1.000
_cell.angle_alpha   90.00
_cell.angle_beta   90.00
_cell.angle_gamma   90.00
#
_symmetry.space_group_name_H-M   'P 1'
#
loop_
_entity.id
_entity.type
_entity.pdbx_description
1 polymer ?
#
loop_
_entity_poly.entity_id
_entity_poly.type
_entity_poly.pdbx_seq_one_letter_code
_entity_poly.pdbx_strand_id
1 'polypeptide(L)'
;YRSPLSIIVVDSIEKIIEWVPIGPRFSNPVLQALSVLLGKQPPKDRRLLVLATTSNKAMLNDMDMADAFLADIRVPDITSLRSVDHVLRETQLFATQEEHARCLELLTKAGLGTQGRIQIGIKKLLSEIEMARLDDDPADKLTAALNFM
;
A
#
# COMPACT_ATOMS: atom_id res chain seq x y z
N TYR A 1 -11.22 21.73 17.86
CA TYR A 1 -9.98 22.24 17.23
C TYR A 1 -9.08 22.90 18.29
N ARG A 2 -8.22 22.10 18.96
CA ARG A 2 -7.28 22.62 19.98
C ARG A 2 -5.90 22.95 19.38
N SER A 3 -5.56 22.43 18.20
CA SER A 3 -4.29 22.64 17.52
C SER A 3 -4.43 23.46 16.22
N PRO A 4 -3.39 24.15 15.74
CA PRO A 4 -3.37 24.87 14.47
C PRO A 4 -3.56 23.93 13.27
N LEU A 5 -3.06 22.70 13.37
CA LEU A 5 -3.18 21.64 12.38
C LEU A 5 -3.72 20.39 13.07
N SER A 6 -4.75 19.78 12.48
CA SER A 6 -5.27 18.47 12.88
C SER A 6 -5.19 17.53 11.69
N ILE A 7 -4.69 16.32 11.93
CA ILE A 7 -4.61 15.25 10.91
C ILE A 7 -5.47 14.09 11.40
N ILE A 8 -6.41 13.66 10.57
CA ILE A 8 -7.24 12.48 10.82
C ILE A 8 -6.84 11.42 9.81
N VAL A 9 -6.46 10.25 10.29
CA VAL A 9 -6.14 9.09 9.45
C VAL A 9 -7.29 8.09 9.57
N VAL A 10 -7.86 7.74 8.42
CA VAL A 10 -8.95 6.76 8.28
C VAL A 10 -8.41 5.58 7.49
N ASP A 11 -7.89 4.58 8.20
CA ASP A 11 -7.30 3.41 7.55
C ASP A 11 -8.36 2.37 7.18
N SER A 12 -8.30 1.87 5.94
CA SER A 12 -9.24 0.88 5.40
C SER A 12 -10.71 1.35 5.55
N ILE A 13 -11.06 2.44 4.87
CA ILE A 13 -12.38 3.07 4.98
C ILE A 13 -13.52 2.10 4.70
N GLU A 14 -13.32 1.13 3.81
CA GLU A 14 -14.27 0.06 3.53
C GLU A 14 -14.64 -0.77 4.77
N LYS A 15 -13.71 -0.95 5.71
CA LYS A 15 -13.98 -1.68 6.97
C LYS A 15 -14.78 -0.83 7.94
N ILE A 16 -14.53 0.48 7.95
CA ILE A 16 -15.24 1.39 8.86
C ILE A 16 -16.71 1.49 8.48
N ILE A 17 -17.02 1.52 7.18
CA ILE A 17 -18.40 1.52 6.69
C ILE A 17 -19.03 0.12 6.63
N GLU A 18 -18.31 -0.92 7.09
CA GLU A 18 -18.77 -2.32 7.10
C GLU A 18 -19.17 -2.83 5.71
N TRP A 19 -18.42 -2.42 4.69
CA TRP A 19 -18.72 -2.82 3.33
C TRP A 19 -18.44 -4.30 3.07
N VAL A 20 -19.41 -4.98 2.46
CA VAL A 20 -19.33 -6.40 2.10
C VAL A 20 -19.58 -6.57 0.60
N PRO A 21 -18.65 -7.21 -0.15
CA PRO A 21 -18.75 -7.34 -1.61
C PRO A 21 -19.86 -8.30 -2.07
N ILE A 22 -20.19 -9.29 -1.24
CA ILE A 22 -21.20 -10.29 -1.58
C ILE A 22 -22.57 -9.81 -1.07
N GLY A 23 -23.45 -9.44 -2.02
CA GLY A 23 -24.71 -8.76 -1.70
C GLY A 23 -24.40 -7.39 -1.06
N PRO A 24 -24.00 -6.39 -1.85
CA PRO A 24 -23.39 -5.19 -1.33
C PRO A 24 -24.18 -4.60 -0.16
N ARG A 25 -23.58 -4.63 0.99
CA ARG A 25 -24.12 -4.09 2.25
C ARG A 25 -23.10 -3.16 2.87
N PHE A 26 -23.57 -2.14 3.50
CA PHE A 26 -22.77 -1.17 4.23
C PHE A 26 -23.61 -0.51 5.34
N SER A 27 -22.92 0.08 6.30
CA SER A 27 -23.58 0.85 7.36
C SER A 27 -23.94 2.25 6.88
N ASN A 28 -25.18 2.47 6.46
CA ASN A 28 -25.63 3.77 6.00
C ASN A 28 -25.47 4.89 7.07
N PRO A 29 -25.72 4.68 8.36
CA PRO A 29 -25.46 5.70 9.37
C PRO A 29 -23.98 6.10 9.45
N VAL A 30 -23.07 5.15 9.33
CA VAL A 30 -21.61 5.41 9.35
C VAL A 30 -21.20 6.15 8.08
N LEU A 31 -21.70 5.74 6.91
CA LEU A 31 -21.46 6.41 5.63
C LEU A 31 -21.90 7.88 5.70
N GLN A 32 -23.10 8.17 6.16
CA GLN A 32 -23.63 9.52 6.28
C GLN A 32 -22.79 10.36 7.27
N ALA A 33 -22.42 9.79 8.41
CA ALA A 33 -21.58 10.47 9.39
C ALA A 33 -20.20 10.83 8.81
N LEU A 34 -19.57 9.92 8.07
CA LEU A 34 -18.29 10.15 7.40
C LEU A 34 -18.42 11.23 6.31
N SER A 35 -19.46 11.16 5.48
CA SER A 35 -19.71 12.16 4.42
C SER A 35 -19.83 13.57 5.01
N VAL A 36 -20.55 13.72 6.12
CA VAL A 36 -20.67 15.01 6.83
C VAL A 36 -19.33 15.47 7.39
N LEU A 37 -18.54 14.55 7.98
CA LEU A 37 -17.25 14.89 8.56
C LEU A 37 -16.21 15.27 7.50
N LEU A 38 -16.20 14.58 6.37
CA LEU A 38 -15.30 14.88 5.25
C LEU A 38 -15.63 16.21 4.58
N GLY A 39 -16.92 16.53 4.44
CA GLY A 39 -17.38 17.80 3.86
C GLY A 39 -17.24 19.01 4.80
N LYS A 40 -16.89 18.80 6.08
CA LYS A 40 -16.83 19.87 7.06
C LYS A 40 -15.56 20.70 6.93
N GLN A 41 -15.72 21.99 6.65
CA GLN A 41 -14.60 22.94 6.61
C GLN A 41 -14.18 23.34 8.04
N PRO A 42 -12.86 23.41 8.30
CA PRO A 42 -12.35 23.90 9.58
C PRO A 42 -12.57 25.42 9.71
N PRO A 43 -12.54 25.98 10.94
CA PRO A 43 -12.52 27.44 11.16
C PRO A 43 -11.34 28.12 10.46
N LYS A 44 -11.47 29.45 10.17
CA LYS A 44 -10.52 30.21 9.34
C LYS A 44 -9.05 30.07 9.75
N ASP A 45 -8.74 29.96 11.03
CA ASP A 45 -7.35 29.88 11.53
C ASP A 45 -6.89 28.45 11.86
N ARG A 46 -7.59 27.46 11.34
CA ARG A 46 -7.29 26.05 11.61
C ARG A 46 -7.15 25.29 10.31
N ARG A 47 -6.30 24.27 10.32
CA ARG A 47 -6.09 23.37 9.19
C ARG A 47 -6.50 21.97 9.57
N LEU A 48 -7.21 21.31 8.68
CA LEU A 48 -7.61 19.91 8.80
C LEU A 48 -7.14 19.15 7.56
N LEU A 49 -6.40 18.08 7.79
CA LEU A 49 -6.08 17.10 6.75
C LEU A 49 -6.77 15.79 7.12
N VAL A 50 -7.55 15.25 6.20
CA VAL A 50 -8.10 13.89 6.32
C VAL A 50 -7.38 13.02 5.30
N LEU A 51 -6.72 11.97 5.78
CA LEU A 51 -6.03 10.98 4.97
C LEU A 51 -6.77 9.65 5.11
N ALA A 52 -7.35 9.17 4.02
CA ALA A 52 -8.02 7.87 4.01
C ALA A 52 -7.28 6.87 3.12
N THR A 53 -7.29 5.61 3.52
CA THR A 53 -6.80 4.50 2.69
C THR A 53 -7.96 3.59 2.28
N THR A 54 -7.87 3.02 1.09
CA THR A 54 -8.82 2.01 0.61
C THR A 54 -8.14 1.03 -0.31
N SER A 55 -8.59 -0.22 -0.28
CA SER A 55 -8.24 -1.25 -1.28
C SER A 55 -9.25 -1.30 -2.43
N ASN A 56 -10.37 -0.57 -2.34
CA ASN A 56 -11.46 -0.61 -3.31
C ASN A 56 -11.96 0.80 -3.67
N LYS A 57 -11.27 1.44 -4.62
CA LYS A 57 -11.68 2.76 -5.09
C LYS A 57 -13.05 2.76 -5.78
N ALA A 58 -13.40 1.68 -6.49
CA ALA A 58 -14.69 1.58 -7.18
C ALA A 58 -15.86 1.71 -6.20
N MET A 59 -15.75 1.07 -5.04
CA MET A 59 -16.75 1.22 -3.97
C MET A 59 -16.93 2.67 -3.52
N LEU A 60 -15.85 3.44 -3.37
CA LEU A 60 -15.95 4.86 -2.98
C LEU A 60 -16.66 5.70 -4.05
N ASN A 61 -16.45 5.39 -5.33
CA ASN A 61 -17.17 6.03 -6.44
C ASN A 61 -18.66 5.68 -6.40
N ASP A 62 -18.99 4.40 -6.20
CA ASP A 62 -20.39 3.93 -6.15
C ASP A 62 -21.19 4.54 -4.98
N MET A 63 -20.48 4.99 -3.94
CA MET A 63 -21.07 5.63 -2.75
C MET A 63 -20.98 7.16 -2.74
N ASP A 64 -20.56 7.77 -3.86
CA ASP A 64 -20.35 9.22 -3.97
C ASP A 64 -19.37 9.81 -2.92
N MET A 65 -18.51 8.95 -2.35
CA MET A 65 -17.52 9.37 -1.35
C MET A 65 -16.21 9.85 -1.97
N ALA A 66 -15.90 9.42 -3.18
CA ALA A 66 -14.63 9.76 -3.83
C ALA A 66 -14.49 11.27 -4.04
N ASP A 67 -15.57 11.96 -4.37
CA ASP A 67 -15.61 13.40 -4.61
C ASP A 67 -15.40 14.24 -3.35
N ALA A 68 -15.51 13.63 -2.17
CA ALA A 68 -15.19 14.31 -0.91
C ALA A 68 -13.69 14.52 -0.69
N PHE A 69 -12.84 13.81 -1.46
CA PHE A 69 -11.39 13.92 -1.38
C PHE A 69 -10.83 14.81 -2.48
N LEU A 70 -9.96 15.75 -2.11
CA LEU A 70 -9.31 16.68 -3.05
C LEU A 70 -8.26 16.02 -3.94
N ALA A 71 -7.67 14.93 -3.49
CA ALA A 71 -6.61 14.22 -4.18
C ALA A 71 -6.72 12.72 -3.98
N ASP A 72 -6.38 11.99 -5.03
CA ASP A 72 -6.32 10.54 -5.06
C ASP A 72 -4.90 10.10 -5.43
N ILE A 73 -4.28 9.32 -4.57
CA ILE A 73 -2.93 8.81 -4.75
C ILE A 73 -3.00 7.30 -4.88
N ARG A 74 -2.73 6.80 -6.09
CA ARG A 74 -2.67 5.37 -6.34
C ARG A 74 -1.30 4.83 -5.94
N VAL A 75 -1.29 3.77 -5.14
CA VAL A 75 -0.10 2.95 -4.85
C VAL A 75 -0.18 1.69 -5.71
N PRO A 76 0.55 1.62 -6.85
CA PRO A 76 0.51 0.47 -7.74
C PRO A 76 1.30 -0.71 -7.16
N ASP A 77 1.03 -1.91 -7.70
CA ASP A 77 1.91 -3.05 -7.47
C ASP A 77 3.31 -2.78 -8.03
N ILE A 78 4.29 -3.43 -7.45
CA ILE A 78 5.67 -3.45 -7.94
C ILE A 78 5.73 -4.40 -9.14
N THR A 79 6.11 -3.87 -10.30
CA THR A 79 6.11 -4.59 -11.58
C THR A 79 7.48 -4.65 -12.25
N SER A 80 8.51 -4.11 -11.61
CA SER A 80 9.86 -4.06 -12.18
C SER A 80 10.93 -4.46 -11.17
N LEU A 81 11.99 -5.10 -11.67
CA LEU A 81 13.16 -5.44 -10.86
C LEU A 81 13.84 -4.19 -10.27
N ARG A 82 13.81 -3.06 -10.99
CA ARG A 82 14.31 -1.79 -10.49
C ARG A 82 13.57 -1.32 -9.22
N SER A 83 12.26 -1.53 -9.17
CA SER A 83 11.47 -1.17 -7.99
C SER A 83 11.75 -2.12 -6.83
N VAL A 84 11.98 -3.42 -7.11
CA VAL A 84 12.44 -4.37 -6.09
C VAL A 84 13.81 -3.97 -5.56
N ASP A 85 14.78 -3.66 -6.42
CA ASP A 85 16.10 -3.17 -6.03
C ASP A 85 16.02 -1.96 -5.09
N HIS A 86 15.16 -1.00 -5.41
CA HIS A 86 14.94 0.16 -4.54
C HIS A 86 14.43 -0.23 -3.14
N VAL A 87 13.45 -1.13 -3.07
CA VAL A 87 12.91 -1.61 -1.78
C VAL A 87 13.98 -2.38 -0.99
N LEU A 88 14.79 -3.21 -1.65
CA LEU A 88 15.88 -3.96 -1.01
C LEU A 88 16.93 -3.03 -0.39
N ARG A 89 17.25 -1.92 -1.05
CA ARG A 89 18.16 -0.89 -0.51
C ARG A 89 17.57 -0.18 0.70
N GLU A 90 16.32 0.24 0.60
CA GLU A 90 15.63 0.95 1.69
C GLU A 90 15.44 0.08 2.93
N THR A 91 15.18 -1.23 2.73
CA THR A 91 15.02 -2.19 3.84
C THR A 91 16.34 -2.70 4.41
N GLN A 92 17.47 -2.42 3.73
CA GLN A 92 18.80 -2.88 4.14
C GLN A 92 18.82 -4.39 4.44
N LEU A 93 18.23 -5.21 3.53
CA LEU A 93 18.21 -6.67 3.70
C LEU A 93 19.62 -7.25 3.73
N PHE A 94 20.51 -6.74 2.89
CA PHE A 94 21.88 -7.21 2.74
C PHE A 94 22.88 -6.26 3.40
N ALA A 95 23.88 -6.84 4.08
CA ALA A 95 24.94 -6.06 4.73
C ALA A 95 25.99 -5.55 3.74
N THR A 96 26.21 -6.27 2.63
CA THR A 96 27.21 -5.96 1.63
C THR A 96 26.60 -5.69 0.26
N GLN A 97 27.30 -4.89 -0.54
CA GLN A 97 26.88 -4.63 -1.92
C GLN A 97 27.02 -5.86 -2.82
N GLU A 98 27.91 -6.77 -2.48
CA GLU A 98 28.13 -8.03 -3.19
C GLU A 98 26.93 -8.97 -3.04
N GLU A 99 26.43 -9.14 -1.82
CA GLU A 99 25.19 -9.92 -1.55
C GLU A 99 23.98 -9.33 -2.26
N HIS A 100 23.85 -8.00 -2.23
CA HIS A 100 22.79 -7.30 -2.93
C HIS A 100 22.85 -7.55 -4.44
N ALA A 101 24.03 -7.41 -5.05
CA ALA A 101 24.24 -7.66 -6.48
C ALA A 101 23.95 -9.12 -6.84
N ARG A 102 24.39 -10.08 -6.01
CA ARG A 102 24.08 -11.51 -6.17
C ARG A 102 22.57 -11.76 -6.18
N CYS A 103 21.82 -11.14 -5.27
CA CYS A 103 20.37 -11.29 -5.24
C CYS A 103 19.73 -10.79 -6.54
N LEU A 104 20.10 -9.62 -7.04
CA LEU A 104 19.58 -9.09 -8.30
C LEU A 104 19.94 -9.96 -9.50
N GLU A 105 21.13 -10.56 -9.49
CA GLU A 105 21.54 -11.51 -10.52
C GLU A 105 20.68 -12.78 -10.50
N LEU A 106 20.42 -13.36 -9.30
CA LEU A 106 19.54 -14.50 -9.14
C LEU A 106 18.12 -14.21 -9.60
N LEU A 107 17.56 -13.06 -9.23
CA LEU A 107 16.23 -12.62 -9.68
C LEU A 107 16.19 -12.46 -11.21
N THR A 108 17.27 -11.95 -11.81
CA THR A 108 17.37 -11.81 -13.27
C THR A 108 17.47 -13.18 -13.96
N LYS A 109 18.28 -14.10 -13.42
CA LYS A 109 18.41 -15.48 -13.93
C LYS A 109 17.08 -16.26 -13.81
N ALA A 110 16.30 -16.01 -12.76
CA ALA A 110 14.97 -16.57 -12.60
C ALA A 110 13.94 -15.99 -13.60
N GLY A 111 14.36 -15.06 -14.45
CA GLY A 111 13.49 -14.43 -15.46
C GLY A 111 12.64 -13.30 -14.95
N LEU A 112 12.80 -12.90 -13.68
CA LEU A 112 12.03 -11.83 -13.05
C LEU A 112 12.46 -10.42 -13.54
N GLY A 113 13.59 -10.32 -14.25
CA GLY A 113 14.02 -9.10 -14.95
C GLY A 113 13.18 -8.74 -16.17
N THR A 114 12.38 -9.70 -16.69
CA THR A 114 11.52 -9.46 -17.84
C THR A 114 10.26 -8.70 -17.41
N GLN A 115 9.91 -7.67 -18.19
CA GLN A 115 8.76 -6.82 -17.90
C GLN A 115 7.47 -7.64 -17.78
N GLY A 116 6.72 -7.43 -16.70
CA GLY A 116 5.43 -8.09 -16.43
C GLY A 116 5.52 -9.45 -15.72
N ARG A 117 6.71 -9.94 -15.38
CA ARG A 117 6.89 -11.15 -14.59
C ARG A 117 6.76 -10.94 -13.07
N ILE A 118 7.02 -9.72 -12.61
CA ILE A 118 6.81 -9.33 -11.21
C ILE A 118 5.51 -8.55 -11.16
N GLN A 119 4.59 -8.96 -10.30
CA GLN A 119 3.43 -8.18 -9.92
C GLN A 119 3.13 -8.46 -8.45
N ILE A 120 3.67 -7.64 -7.57
CA ILE A 120 3.56 -7.85 -6.13
C ILE A 120 3.23 -6.54 -5.40
N GLY A 121 2.27 -6.59 -4.48
CA GLY A 121 1.99 -5.46 -3.59
C GLY A 121 3.13 -5.24 -2.60
N ILE A 122 3.39 -3.98 -2.25
CA ILE A 122 4.49 -3.59 -1.34
C ILE A 122 4.44 -4.32 0.00
N LYS A 123 3.26 -4.51 0.61
CA LYS A 123 3.12 -5.23 1.89
C LYS A 123 3.58 -6.67 1.78
N LYS A 124 3.25 -7.34 0.68
CA LYS A 124 3.66 -8.73 0.44
C LYS A 124 5.16 -8.81 0.22
N LEU A 125 5.74 -7.91 -0.59
CA LEU A 125 7.18 -7.86 -0.79
C LEU A 125 7.94 -7.63 0.52
N LEU A 126 7.50 -6.69 1.36
CA LEU A 126 8.11 -6.46 2.67
C LEU A 126 8.03 -7.70 3.57
N SER A 127 6.91 -8.43 3.54
CA SER A 127 6.77 -9.69 4.28
C SER A 127 7.76 -10.76 3.81
N GLU A 128 7.95 -10.90 2.49
CA GLU A 128 8.93 -11.86 1.95
C GLU A 128 10.37 -11.46 2.28
N ILE A 129 10.67 -10.15 2.29
CA ILE A 129 11.98 -9.63 2.70
C ILE A 129 12.25 -9.96 4.18
N GLU A 130 11.29 -9.75 5.07
CA GLU A 130 11.46 -10.09 6.49
C GLU A 130 11.60 -11.61 6.70
N MET A 131 10.88 -12.42 5.94
CA MET A 131 11.06 -13.88 5.97
C MET A 131 12.44 -14.31 5.45
N ALA A 132 12.91 -13.65 4.38
CA ALA A 132 14.25 -13.93 3.85
C ALA A 132 15.36 -13.52 4.83
N ARG A 133 15.16 -12.44 5.60
CA ARG A 133 16.12 -11.97 6.62
C ARG A 133 16.42 -13.02 7.71
N LEU A 134 15.48 -13.94 7.93
CA LEU A 134 15.61 -15.01 8.94
C LEU A 134 16.26 -16.28 8.38
N ASP A 135 16.55 -16.32 7.08
CA ASP A 135 17.15 -17.48 6.41
C ASP A 135 18.69 -17.36 6.35
N ASP A 136 19.37 -18.47 6.25
CA ASP A 136 20.84 -18.53 6.10
C ASP A 136 21.30 -17.96 4.76
N ASP A 137 20.48 -18.06 3.70
CA ASP A 137 20.70 -17.44 2.39
C ASP A 137 19.49 -16.58 1.98
N PRO A 138 19.45 -15.30 2.42
CA PRO A 138 18.36 -14.41 2.10
C PRO A 138 18.13 -14.19 0.60
N ALA A 139 19.19 -14.23 -0.22
CA ALA A 139 19.08 -14.01 -1.65
C ALA A 139 18.36 -15.16 -2.37
N ASP A 140 18.72 -16.40 -2.05
CA ASP A 140 18.06 -17.58 -2.59
C ASP A 140 16.60 -17.68 -2.11
N LYS A 141 16.37 -17.42 -0.82
CA LYS A 141 15.04 -17.44 -0.22
C LYS A 141 14.08 -16.46 -0.89
N LEU A 142 14.53 -15.21 -1.05
CA LEU A 142 13.73 -14.18 -1.68
C LEU A 142 13.46 -14.50 -3.16
N THR A 143 14.48 -15.02 -3.86
CA THR A 143 14.34 -15.40 -5.27
C THR A 143 13.33 -16.53 -5.43
N ALA A 144 13.37 -17.54 -4.59
CA ALA A 144 12.37 -18.61 -4.59
C ALA A 144 10.97 -18.08 -4.32
N ALA A 145 10.79 -17.24 -3.30
CA ALA A 145 9.49 -16.65 -2.95
C ALA A 145 8.89 -15.86 -4.10
N LEU A 146 9.67 -15.02 -4.78
CA LEU A 146 9.20 -14.20 -5.89
C LEU A 146 8.95 -14.99 -7.18
N ASN A 147 9.64 -16.12 -7.38
CA ASN A 147 9.47 -16.95 -8.58
C ASN A 147 8.21 -17.83 -8.53
N PHE A 148 7.66 -18.09 -7.35
CA PHE A 148 6.42 -18.85 -7.15
C PHE A 148 5.15 -17.99 -7.22
N MET A 149 5.26 -16.69 -7.40
CA MET A 149 4.13 -15.75 -7.51
C MET A 149 3.82 -15.39 -8.96
#